data_aa384a7ceab24167794dc9394107c058
#
_entry.id   aa384a7ceab24167794dc9394107c058
#
_cell.length_a   1.000
_cell.length_b   1.000
_cell.length_c   1.000
_cell.angle_alpha   90.00
_cell.angle_beta   90.00
_cell.angle_gamma   90.00
#
_symmetry.space_group_name_H-M   'P 1'
#
loop_
_entity.id
_entity.type
_entity.pdbx_description
1 polymer ?
#
loop_
_entity_poly.entity_id
_entity_poly.type
_entity_poly.pdbx_seq_one_letter_code
_entity_poly.pdbx_strand_id
1 'polypeptide(L)'
;AKEILGERIFFGRDKENKPFALKDNCPHRGVPLSQGWYDGEVIQCCYHGWKFDHTGTCLAIPALADEKFDVSRVKVFRYPCKEISGTVWVYIPQNKTSLQGSEERIPNLLLPADKKFLFVEKVVMPADIDHSVIGLIDPAHVTFVHQSWYWRSAKKLKLKEKKFEPF
;
A
#
# COMPACT_ATOMS: atom_id res chain seq x y z
N ALA A 1 1.20 10.11 -3.64
CA ALA A 1 0.00 9.40 -3.16
C ALA A 1 -0.44 8.32 -4.12
N LYS A 2 -1.23 7.39 -3.62
CA LYS A 2 -1.87 6.32 -4.40
C LYS A 2 -3.32 6.19 -3.94
N GLU A 3 -4.19 5.75 -4.84
CA GLU A 3 -5.53 5.30 -4.52
C GLU A 3 -5.55 3.77 -4.46
N ILE A 4 -5.97 3.22 -3.31
CA ILE A 4 -6.01 1.78 -3.05
C ILE A 4 -7.34 1.47 -2.36
N LEU A 5 -8.16 0.60 -2.94
CA LEU A 5 -9.49 0.24 -2.43
C LEU A 5 -10.37 1.49 -2.14
N GLY A 6 -10.32 2.50 -3.01
CA GLY A 6 -11.08 3.75 -2.87
C GLY A 6 -10.54 4.72 -1.81
N GLU A 7 -9.44 4.40 -1.13
CA GLU A 7 -8.78 5.29 -0.18
C GLU A 7 -7.56 5.97 -0.82
N ARG A 8 -7.52 7.30 -0.75
CA ARG A 8 -6.32 8.06 -1.14
C ARG A 8 -5.34 8.06 0.00
N ILE A 9 -4.16 7.52 -0.25
CA ILE A 9 -3.11 7.32 0.75
C ILE A 9 -1.85 8.05 0.33
N PHE A 10 -1.33 8.88 1.22
CA PHE A 10 -0.04 9.52 1.13
C PHE A 10 1.02 8.59 1.73
N PHE A 11 1.97 8.15 0.92
CA PHE A 11 3.11 7.33 1.34
C PHE A 11 4.35 8.19 1.43
N GLY A 12 5.12 8.00 2.48
CA GLY A 12 6.43 8.61 2.67
C GLY A 12 7.39 7.66 3.37
N ARG A 13 8.60 8.14 3.56
CA ARG A 13 9.63 7.51 4.41
C ARG A 13 10.12 8.54 5.41
N ASP A 14 10.23 8.13 6.67
CA ASP A 14 10.82 8.97 7.71
C ASP A 14 12.35 9.07 7.58
N LYS A 15 13.00 9.78 8.51
CA LYS A 15 14.46 9.95 8.51
C LYS A 15 15.24 8.64 8.65
N GLU A 16 14.65 7.64 9.30
CA GLU A 16 15.20 6.28 9.42
C GLU A 16 14.89 5.42 8.19
N ASN A 17 14.35 6.02 7.12
CA ASN A 17 13.93 5.34 5.89
C ASN A 17 12.80 4.32 6.09
N LYS A 18 12.06 4.37 7.21
CA LYS A 18 10.90 3.53 7.46
C LYS A 18 9.68 4.06 6.71
N PRO A 19 8.90 3.20 6.05
CA PRO A 19 7.70 3.66 5.37
C PRO A 19 6.61 4.07 6.36
N PHE A 20 5.85 5.08 5.99
CA PHE A 20 4.60 5.44 6.65
C PHE A 20 3.49 5.69 5.63
N ALA A 21 2.26 5.56 6.06
CA ALA A 21 1.08 5.75 5.23
C ALA A 21 0.03 6.57 5.99
N LEU A 22 -0.37 7.70 5.43
CA LEU A 22 -1.40 8.58 6.00
C LEU A 22 -2.57 8.72 5.03
N LYS A 23 -3.74 9.02 5.54
CA LYS A 23 -4.85 9.46 4.70
C LYS A 23 -4.43 10.75 3.97
N ASP A 24 -4.55 10.75 2.64
CA ASP A 24 -4.16 11.89 1.82
C ASP A 24 -5.24 12.98 1.86
N ASN A 25 -5.43 13.55 3.07
CA ASN A 25 -6.48 14.51 3.33
C ASN A 25 -6.12 15.36 4.55
N CYS A 26 -5.98 16.66 4.37
CA CYS A 26 -5.81 17.60 5.48
C CYS A 26 -7.14 17.74 6.27
N PRO A 27 -7.15 17.49 7.59
CA PRO A 27 -8.38 17.54 8.40
C PRO A 27 -9.04 18.91 8.46
N HIS A 28 -8.34 19.96 8.07
CA HIS A 28 -8.90 21.32 8.04
C HIS A 28 -9.96 21.50 6.94
N ARG A 29 -9.58 21.29 5.67
CA ARG A 29 -10.42 21.55 4.49
C ARG A 29 -10.35 20.47 3.42
N GLY A 30 -9.87 19.29 3.73
CA GLY A 30 -9.88 18.15 2.81
C GLY A 30 -8.86 18.21 1.67
N VAL A 31 -7.97 19.18 1.64
CA VAL A 31 -6.94 19.27 0.60
C VAL A 31 -5.97 18.10 0.74
N PRO A 32 -5.59 17.43 -0.37
CA PRO A 32 -4.61 16.36 -0.32
C PRO A 32 -3.27 16.82 0.24
N LEU A 33 -2.76 16.11 1.26
CA LEU A 33 -1.45 16.41 1.85
C LEU A 33 -0.31 16.17 0.87
N SER A 34 -0.51 15.27 -0.09
CA SER A 34 0.46 15.01 -1.17
C SER A 34 0.68 16.18 -2.12
N GLN A 35 -0.19 17.18 -2.10
CA GLN A 35 0.00 18.45 -2.84
C GLN A 35 0.81 19.49 -2.05
N GLY A 36 1.13 19.19 -0.79
CA GLY A 36 1.95 20.02 0.07
C GLY A 36 3.45 19.71 -0.03
N TRP A 37 4.17 20.03 1.01
CA TRP A 37 5.61 19.82 1.11
C TRP A 37 5.92 18.77 2.16
N TYR A 38 6.95 18.00 1.93
CA TYR A 38 7.50 17.05 2.88
C TYR A 38 9.03 17.14 2.86
N ASP A 39 9.63 17.41 4.01
CA ASP A 39 11.09 17.60 4.17
C ASP A 39 11.81 16.37 4.76
N GLY A 40 11.13 15.26 4.94
CA GLY A 40 11.63 14.06 5.60
C GLY A 40 11.16 13.92 7.06
N GLU A 41 10.58 14.95 7.65
CA GLU A 41 9.98 14.95 9.00
C GLU A 41 8.59 15.54 9.03
N VAL A 42 8.43 16.71 8.42
CA VAL A 42 7.23 17.54 8.50
C VAL A 42 6.50 17.55 7.17
N ILE A 43 5.23 17.20 7.23
CA ILE A 43 4.29 17.31 6.12
C ILE A 43 3.55 18.63 6.30
N GLN A 44 3.72 19.58 5.37
CA GLN A 44 3.03 20.87 5.40
C GLN A 44 1.95 20.95 4.34
N CYS A 45 0.71 21.17 4.76
CA CYS A 45 -0.42 21.37 3.87
C CYS A 45 -0.23 22.66 3.05
N CYS A 46 -0.41 22.56 1.71
CA CYS A 46 -0.23 23.68 0.80
C CYS A 46 -1.28 24.80 0.95
N TYR A 47 -2.42 24.52 1.61
CA TYR A 47 -3.53 25.47 1.66
C TYR A 47 -3.38 26.49 2.81
N HIS A 48 -3.20 26.03 4.05
CA HIS A 48 -3.08 26.92 5.22
C HIS A 48 -1.86 26.63 6.10
N GLY A 49 -0.90 25.88 5.58
CA GLY A 49 0.38 25.62 6.26
C GLY A 49 0.29 24.75 7.51
N TRP A 50 -0.82 24.01 7.73
CA TRP A 50 -0.89 23.07 8.84
C TRP A 50 0.19 22.02 8.71
N LYS A 51 0.88 21.73 9.80
CA LYS A 51 2.04 20.84 9.83
C LYS A 51 1.73 19.56 10.57
N PHE A 52 2.15 18.44 10.02
CA PHE A 52 1.95 17.11 10.59
C PHE A 52 3.25 16.33 10.56
N ASP A 53 3.42 15.41 11.50
CA ASP A 53 4.50 14.42 11.46
C ASP A 53 4.10 13.15 10.69
N HIS A 54 5.04 12.20 10.56
CA HIS A 54 4.82 10.92 9.90
C HIS A 54 3.85 9.99 10.66
N THR A 55 3.51 10.31 11.92
CA THR A 55 2.46 9.59 12.68
C THR A 55 1.05 10.13 12.39
N GLY A 56 0.96 11.27 11.68
CA GLY A 56 -0.26 12.00 11.39
C GLY A 56 -0.64 12.99 12.50
N THR A 57 0.18 13.20 13.51
CA THR A 57 -0.09 14.16 14.59
C THR A 57 0.19 15.58 14.12
N CYS A 58 -0.72 16.51 14.39
CA CYS A 58 -0.52 17.90 14.07
C CYS A 58 0.55 18.52 14.97
N LEU A 59 1.52 19.19 14.34
CA LEU A 59 2.63 19.87 15.01
C LEU A 59 2.41 21.37 15.14
N ALA A 60 1.73 21.98 14.16
CA ALA A 60 1.49 23.42 14.14
C ALA A 60 0.30 23.80 13.26
N ILE A 61 -0.41 24.83 13.69
CA ILE A 61 -1.48 25.51 12.98
C ILE A 61 -1.12 27.00 12.93
N PRO A 62 -0.57 27.52 11.81
CA PRO A 62 0.00 28.89 11.78
C PRO A 62 -0.98 30.01 12.13
N ALA A 63 -2.26 29.85 11.80
CA ALA A 63 -3.30 30.86 12.06
C ALA A 63 -4.05 30.65 13.38
N LEU A 64 -3.55 29.81 14.27
CA LEU A 64 -4.20 29.56 15.56
C LEU A 64 -3.99 30.75 16.51
N ALA A 65 -5.11 31.36 16.91
CA ALA A 65 -5.09 32.50 17.84
C ALA A 65 -5.07 32.06 19.33
N ASP A 66 -5.55 30.84 19.62
CA ASP A 66 -5.59 30.29 20.98
C ASP A 66 -4.32 29.50 21.27
N GLU A 67 -3.36 30.10 21.96
CA GLU A 67 -2.11 29.46 22.37
C GLU A 67 -2.30 28.26 23.34
N LYS A 68 -3.48 28.17 23.99
CA LYS A 68 -3.79 27.06 24.92
C LYS A 68 -4.34 25.83 24.20
N PHE A 69 -4.68 25.96 22.91
CA PHE A 69 -5.20 24.82 22.16
C PHE A 69 -4.08 23.79 21.88
N ASP A 70 -4.29 22.59 22.35
CA ASP A 70 -3.38 21.47 22.09
C ASP A 70 -3.57 20.94 20.65
N VAL A 71 -2.71 21.38 19.75
CA VAL A 71 -2.76 21.02 18.34
C VAL A 71 -2.54 19.52 18.11
N SER A 72 -1.89 18.80 19.05
CA SER A 72 -1.63 17.36 18.94
C SER A 72 -2.91 16.51 18.96
N ARG A 73 -4.02 17.09 19.38
CA ARG A 73 -5.35 16.45 19.34
C ARG A 73 -5.89 16.34 17.91
N VAL A 74 -5.38 17.16 17.00
CA VAL A 74 -5.72 17.09 15.57
C VAL A 74 -4.83 16.05 14.92
N LYS A 75 -5.44 15.06 14.28
CA LYS A 75 -4.71 13.96 13.68
C LYS A 75 -5.19 13.63 12.27
N VAL A 76 -4.26 13.27 11.43
CA VAL A 76 -4.51 12.61 10.15
C VAL A 76 -4.53 11.10 10.40
N PHE A 77 -5.47 10.39 9.80
CA PHE A 77 -5.55 8.95 9.98
C PHE A 77 -4.28 8.28 9.41
N ARG A 78 -3.63 7.45 10.24
CA ARG A 78 -2.47 6.66 9.87
C ARG A 78 -2.89 5.22 9.59
N TYR A 79 -2.51 4.73 8.41
CA TYR A 79 -2.67 3.33 8.07
C TYR A 79 -1.44 2.54 8.56
N PRO A 80 -1.64 1.39 9.22
CA PRO A 80 -0.53 0.47 9.49
C PRO A 80 0.14 0.06 8.18
N CYS A 81 1.44 0.16 8.13
CA CYS A 81 2.21 -0.28 6.95
C CYS A 81 3.55 -0.86 7.37
N LYS A 82 4.05 -1.78 6.54
CA LYS A 82 5.33 -2.46 6.75
C LYS A 82 5.98 -2.76 5.42
N GLU A 83 7.29 -2.66 5.37
CA GLU A 83 8.06 -3.09 4.20
C GLU A 83 8.53 -4.53 4.38
N ILE A 84 8.25 -5.36 3.37
CA ILE A 84 8.70 -6.76 3.32
C ILE A 84 9.25 -6.99 1.91
N SER A 85 10.51 -7.40 1.83
CA SER A 85 11.19 -7.73 0.55
C SER A 85 11.08 -6.61 -0.50
N GLY A 86 11.24 -5.33 -0.08
CA GLY A 86 11.19 -4.16 -0.96
C GLY A 86 9.78 -3.73 -1.38
N THR A 87 8.74 -4.38 -0.86
CA THR A 87 7.34 -4.00 -1.10
C THR A 87 6.73 -3.42 0.17
N VAL A 88 6.11 -2.25 0.07
CA VAL A 88 5.38 -1.62 1.18
C VAL A 88 3.95 -2.15 1.20
N TRP A 89 3.62 -2.86 2.25
CA TRP A 89 2.28 -3.35 2.55
C TRP A 89 1.55 -2.34 3.40
N VAL A 90 0.28 -2.09 3.09
CA VAL A 90 -0.59 -1.20 3.86
C VAL A 90 -1.86 -1.96 4.24
N TYR A 91 -2.27 -1.84 5.50
CA TYR A 91 -3.53 -2.38 5.97
C TYR A 91 -4.62 -1.30 5.91
N ILE A 92 -5.67 -1.56 5.14
CA ILE A 92 -6.83 -0.67 5.02
C ILE A 92 -8.00 -1.32 5.77
N PRO A 93 -8.33 -0.82 6.98
CA PRO A 93 -9.41 -1.39 7.78
C PRO A 93 -10.77 -1.03 7.20
N GLN A 94 -11.72 -1.97 7.22
CA GLN A 94 -13.13 -1.67 6.92
C GLN A 94 -13.72 -0.67 7.92
N ASN A 95 -13.33 -0.80 9.20
CA ASN A 95 -13.72 0.12 10.25
C ASN A 95 -12.48 0.80 10.81
N LYS A 96 -12.39 2.14 10.65
CA LYS A 96 -11.23 2.94 11.08
C LYS A 96 -11.09 3.08 12.60
N THR A 97 -12.06 2.61 13.36
CA THR A 97 -12.02 2.68 14.84
C THR A 97 -11.23 1.55 15.49
N SER A 98 -10.96 0.46 14.77
CA SER A 98 -10.20 -0.68 15.30
C SER A 98 -9.04 -1.06 14.39
N LEU A 99 -7.82 -0.74 14.85
CA LEU A 99 -6.56 -1.15 14.21
C LEU A 99 -5.91 -2.33 14.94
N GLN A 100 -6.59 -2.89 15.92
CA GLN A 100 -6.05 -3.99 16.74
C GLN A 100 -5.78 -5.22 15.87
N GLY A 101 -4.59 -5.80 16.01
CA GLY A 101 -4.16 -6.97 15.23
C GLY A 101 -3.87 -6.70 13.74
N SER A 102 -3.76 -5.43 13.32
CA SER A 102 -3.51 -5.08 11.92
C SER A 102 -2.14 -5.52 11.42
N GLU A 103 -1.13 -5.55 12.30
CA GLU A 103 0.24 -5.98 11.93
C GLU A 103 0.34 -7.49 11.75
N GLU A 104 -0.47 -8.27 12.45
CA GLU A 104 -0.53 -9.73 12.37
C GLU A 104 -1.17 -10.21 11.06
N ARG A 105 -1.92 -9.33 10.37
CA ARG A 105 -2.62 -9.65 9.12
C ARG A 105 -1.78 -9.44 7.86
N ILE A 106 -0.54 -9.02 8.01
CA ILE A 106 0.37 -8.91 6.86
C ILE A 106 0.72 -10.34 6.40
N PRO A 107 0.44 -10.71 5.14
CA PRO A 107 0.73 -12.04 4.65
C PRO A 107 2.22 -12.37 4.82
N ASN A 108 2.52 -13.54 5.32
CA ASN A 108 3.88 -14.03 5.32
C ASN A 108 4.23 -14.45 3.89
N LEU A 109 4.90 -13.55 3.18
CA LEU A 109 5.38 -13.87 1.84
C LEU A 109 6.56 -14.83 1.97
N LEU A 110 6.38 -16.05 1.46
CA LEU A 110 7.44 -17.06 1.33
C LEU A 110 8.44 -16.66 0.22
N LEU A 111 8.87 -15.41 0.22
CA LEU A 111 9.92 -14.95 -0.68
C LEU A 111 11.27 -15.25 0.00
N PRO A 112 12.19 -15.93 -0.67
CA PRO A 112 13.53 -16.15 -0.14
C PRO A 112 14.15 -14.80 0.23
N ALA A 113 14.56 -14.64 1.47
CA ALA A 113 15.11 -13.37 2.00
C ALA A 113 16.42 -12.95 1.29
N ASP A 114 17.10 -13.88 0.65
CA ASP A 114 18.39 -13.73 -0.02
C ASP A 114 18.30 -13.44 -1.53
N LYS A 115 17.09 -13.53 -2.12
CA LYS A 115 16.90 -13.25 -3.54
C LYS A 115 16.63 -11.77 -3.79
N LYS A 116 17.56 -11.11 -4.46
CA LYS A 116 17.32 -9.79 -5.05
C LYS A 116 16.39 -9.97 -6.26
N PHE A 117 15.28 -9.25 -6.30
CA PHE A 117 14.48 -9.15 -7.50
C PHE A 117 15.31 -8.40 -8.55
N LEU A 118 15.63 -9.09 -9.64
CA LEU A 118 16.38 -8.49 -10.75
C LEU A 118 15.48 -7.70 -11.69
N PHE A 119 14.18 -7.95 -11.64
CA PHE A 119 13.21 -7.36 -12.55
C PHE A 119 11.81 -7.29 -11.90
N VAL A 120 11.14 -6.15 -12.06
CA VAL A 120 9.74 -5.95 -11.66
C VAL A 120 9.00 -5.36 -12.86
N GLU A 121 7.96 -6.06 -13.32
CA GLU A 121 7.07 -5.58 -14.36
C GLU A 121 5.69 -5.28 -13.80
N LYS A 122 5.08 -4.21 -14.30
CA LYS A 122 3.72 -3.82 -13.96
C LYS A 122 2.86 -3.92 -15.20
N VAL A 123 1.85 -4.79 -15.15
CA VAL A 123 0.85 -4.92 -16.19
C VAL A 123 -0.51 -4.46 -15.65
N VAL A 124 -1.20 -3.59 -16.40
CA VAL A 124 -2.58 -3.21 -16.11
C VAL A 124 -3.48 -4.14 -16.92
N MET A 125 -4.29 -4.93 -16.23
CA MET A 125 -5.26 -5.81 -16.87
C MET A 125 -6.66 -5.17 -16.81
N PRO A 126 -7.40 -5.10 -17.92
CA PRO A 126 -8.78 -4.58 -17.94
C PRO A 126 -9.77 -5.67 -17.47
N ALA A 127 -9.60 -6.11 -16.23
CA ALA A 127 -10.42 -7.15 -15.61
C ALA A 127 -10.57 -6.87 -14.12
N ASP A 128 -11.65 -7.36 -13.53
CA ASP A 128 -11.86 -7.32 -12.09
C ASP A 128 -10.78 -8.12 -11.35
N ILE A 129 -10.50 -7.72 -10.10
CA ILE A 129 -9.46 -8.35 -9.29
C ILE A 129 -9.74 -9.85 -9.09
N ASP A 130 -11.00 -10.24 -8.88
CA ASP A 130 -11.39 -11.64 -8.67
C ASP A 130 -11.11 -12.49 -9.91
N HIS A 131 -11.48 -12.01 -11.10
CA HIS A 131 -11.18 -12.68 -12.36
C HIS A 131 -9.68 -12.76 -12.64
N SER A 132 -8.94 -11.71 -12.30
CA SER A 132 -7.48 -11.69 -12.44
C SER A 132 -6.81 -12.72 -11.53
N VAL A 133 -7.26 -12.83 -10.27
CA VAL A 133 -6.74 -13.80 -9.31
C VAL A 133 -7.09 -15.23 -9.75
N ILE A 134 -8.35 -15.49 -10.14
CA ILE A 134 -8.77 -16.82 -10.62
C ILE A 134 -7.93 -17.23 -11.84
N GLY A 135 -7.73 -16.32 -12.80
CA GLY A 135 -6.91 -16.59 -13.97
C GLY A 135 -5.45 -16.91 -13.65
N LEU A 136 -4.88 -16.24 -12.63
CA LEU A 136 -3.49 -16.48 -12.20
C LEU A 136 -3.29 -17.82 -11.47
N ILE A 137 -4.29 -18.24 -10.67
CA ILE A 137 -4.20 -19.52 -9.94
C ILE A 137 -4.68 -20.72 -10.73
N ASP A 138 -5.39 -20.54 -11.84
CA ASP A 138 -5.81 -21.65 -12.69
C ASP A 138 -4.65 -22.20 -13.54
N PRO A 139 -4.10 -23.40 -13.23
CA PRO A 139 -3.02 -23.96 -14.02
C PRO A 139 -3.51 -24.62 -15.32
N ALA A 140 -4.81 -24.87 -15.45
CA ALA A 140 -5.36 -25.65 -16.55
C ALA A 140 -5.37 -24.86 -17.87
N HIS A 141 -5.61 -23.54 -17.81
CA HIS A 141 -5.70 -22.70 -19.01
C HIS A 141 -4.35 -22.53 -19.74
N VAL A 142 -3.23 -22.64 -19.02
CA VAL A 142 -1.90 -22.31 -19.53
C VAL A 142 -1.57 -23.06 -20.82
N THR A 143 -1.89 -24.34 -20.88
CA THR A 143 -1.59 -25.20 -22.02
C THR A 143 -2.43 -24.88 -23.26
N PHE A 144 -3.63 -24.34 -23.06
CA PHE A 144 -4.60 -24.08 -24.13
C PHE A 144 -4.61 -22.65 -24.58
N VAL A 145 -4.46 -21.69 -23.66
CA VAL A 145 -4.57 -20.25 -23.94
C VAL A 145 -3.21 -19.68 -24.39
N HIS A 146 -2.13 -20.03 -23.72
CA HIS A 146 -0.80 -19.52 -24.06
C HIS A 146 -0.19 -20.33 -25.20
N GLN A 147 -0.26 -19.77 -26.41
CA GLN A 147 0.19 -20.44 -27.63
C GLN A 147 1.68 -20.24 -27.97
N SER A 148 2.42 -19.56 -27.11
CA SER A 148 3.86 -19.35 -27.32
C SER A 148 4.62 -20.68 -27.30
N TRP A 149 5.63 -20.80 -28.16
CA TRP A 149 6.40 -22.04 -28.37
C TRP A 149 6.98 -22.66 -27.09
N TYR A 150 7.32 -21.86 -26.10
CA TYR A 150 7.85 -22.33 -24.79
C TYR A 150 6.77 -22.84 -23.84
N TRP A 151 5.49 -22.50 -24.07
CA TRP A 151 4.37 -23.02 -23.30
C TRP A 151 3.73 -24.23 -23.97
N ARG A 152 3.84 -24.33 -25.28
CA ARG A 152 3.21 -25.36 -26.12
C ARG A 152 4.20 -26.44 -26.48
N SER A 153 4.13 -27.59 -25.82
CA SER A 153 4.77 -28.79 -26.33
C SER A 153 3.92 -29.32 -27.50
N ALA A 154 4.41 -29.14 -28.74
CA ALA A 154 3.66 -29.48 -29.96
C ALA A 154 3.31 -30.97 -30.10
N LYS A 155 3.78 -31.85 -29.23
CA LYS A 155 3.60 -33.30 -29.35
C LYS A 155 3.08 -34.04 -28.10
N LYS A 156 2.98 -33.42 -26.95
CA LYS A 156 2.39 -34.04 -25.74
C LYS A 156 1.75 -33.01 -24.85
N LEU A 157 0.42 -33.05 -24.73
CA LEU A 157 -0.31 -32.45 -23.64
C LEU A 157 0.19 -33.05 -22.33
N LYS A 158 1.13 -32.39 -21.68
CA LYS A 158 1.53 -32.77 -20.32
C LYS A 158 0.51 -32.12 -19.38
N LEU A 159 -0.48 -32.89 -18.98
CA LEU A 159 -1.30 -32.56 -17.82
C LEU A 159 -0.35 -32.48 -16.61
N LYS A 160 -0.17 -31.29 -16.08
CA LYS A 160 0.57 -31.09 -14.83
C LYS A 160 -0.42 -31.19 -13.68
N GLU A 161 -0.36 -32.29 -12.95
CA GLU A 161 -0.99 -32.37 -11.65
C GLU A 161 -0.26 -31.45 -10.66
N LYS A 162 -0.98 -30.47 -10.10
CA LYS A 162 -0.47 -29.68 -8.98
C LYS A 162 -1.18 -30.14 -7.71
N LYS A 163 -0.40 -30.58 -6.74
CA LYS A 163 -0.91 -30.84 -5.39
C LYS A 163 -0.81 -29.54 -4.59
N PHE A 164 -1.92 -29.12 -4.01
CA PHE A 164 -1.96 -28.01 -3.06
C PHE A 164 -1.95 -28.63 -1.66
N GLU A 165 -0.94 -28.32 -0.90
CA GLU A 165 -0.88 -28.71 0.51
C GLU A 165 -1.25 -27.49 1.37
N PRO A 166 -2.11 -27.65 2.38
CA PRO A 166 -2.41 -26.57 3.31
C PRO A 166 -1.16 -26.25 4.14
N PHE A 167 -0.95 -24.96 4.41
CA PHE A 167 0.14 -24.45 5.27
C PHE A 167 -0.19 -24.60 6.74
#